data_f15b807420d3649840642531458868e5
#
_entry.id   f15b807420d3649840642531458868e5
#
_cell.length_a   1.000
_cell.length_b   1.000
_cell.length_c   1.000
_cell.angle_alpha   90.00
_cell.angle_beta   90.00
_cell.angle_gamma   90.00
#
_symmetry.space_group_name_H-M   'P 1'
#
loop_
_entity.id
_entity.type
_entity.pdbx_description
1 polymer ?
#
loop_
_entity_poly.entity_id
_entity_poly.type
_entity_poly.pdbx_seq_one_letter_code
_entity_poly.pdbx_strand_id
1 'polypeptide(L)'
;MKHIKLLAVIAAMTICGTISAQQTFFKVSYSNAAIEMKSGRLPVTENMNGLSIGVSQARPLLGELPFFYEYGVDVMAVFGDHNSTLVSAIVPVSLMYQLDLGQIQLLPFAGLNLTAHILGQSKYEGVTGDWFKSDNGDSAANRFQLCAQLGVKAVYNRYFLEFAYHPSQTNLADRTSLNLINVSFGFMF
;
A
#
# COMPACT_ATOMS: atom_id res chain seq x y z
N MET A 1 -20.07 4.42 -10.76
CA MET A 1 -20.33 3.01 -11.07
C MET A 1 -19.40 2.38 -12.12
N LYS A 2 -18.83 3.11 -13.09
CA LYS A 2 -17.91 2.53 -14.11
C LYS A 2 -16.57 2.07 -13.51
N HIS A 3 -16.05 2.75 -12.49
CA HIS A 3 -14.74 2.44 -11.87
C HIS A 3 -14.76 1.19 -10.96
N ILE A 4 -15.91 0.86 -10.35
CA ILE A 4 -16.06 -0.35 -9.53
C ILE A 4 -15.95 -1.61 -10.37
N LYS A 5 -16.45 -1.58 -11.61
CA LYS A 5 -16.35 -2.71 -12.55
C LYS A 5 -14.91 -2.96 -13.01
N LEU A 6 -14.12 -1.91 -13.15
CA LEU A 6 -12.70 -2.02 -13.53
C LEU A 6 -11.88 -2.64 -12.38
N LEU A 7 -12.13 -2.23 -11.14
CA LEU A 7 -11.49 -2.81 -9.95
C LEU A 7 -11.84 -4.30 -9.78
N ALA A 8 -13.11 -4.68 -10.02
CA ALA A 8 -13.54 -6.07 -9.96
C ALA A 8 -12.90 -6.93 -11.06
N VAL A 9 -12.68 -6.39 -12.24
CA VAL A 9 -11.99 -7.08 -13.34
C VAL A 9 -10.51 -7.26 -13.04
N ILE A 10 -9.83 -6.25 -12.48
CA ILE A 10 -8.42 -6.36 -12.07
C ILE A 10 -8.26 -7.39 -10.95
N ALA A 11 -9.15 -7.38 -9.94
CA ALA A 11 -9.16 -8.37 -8.88
C ALA A 11 -9.43 -9.79 -9.41
N ALA A 12 -10.34 -9.94 -10.38
CA ALA A 12 -10.64 -11.24 -11.01
C ALA A 12 -9.48 -11.77 -11.87
N MET A 13 -8.73 -10.91 -12.57
CA MET A 13 -7.57 -11.32 -13.36
C MET A 13 -6.40 -11.78 -12.49
N THR A 14 -6.25 -11.27 -11.27
CA THR A 14 -5.23 -11.75 -10.33
C THR A 14 -5.52 -13.13 -9.78
N ILE A 15 -6.77 -13.57 -9.76
CA ILE A 15 -7.19 -14.87 -9.19
C ILE A 15 -7.12 -16.01 -10.25
N CYS A 16 -7.20 -15.71 -11.54
CA CYS A 16 -7.28 -16.71 -12.62
C CYS A 16 -5.94 -17.18 -13.20
N GLY A 17 -4.81 -16.90 -12.57
CA GLY A 17 -3.49 -17.38 -13.03
C GLY A 17 -3.23 -18.85 -12.68
N THR A 18 -2.86 -19.65 -13.68
CA THR A 18 -2.57 -21.08 -13.62
C THR A 18 -1.73 -21.54 -12.43
N ILE A 19 -2.23 -22.56 -11.75
CA ILE A 19 -1.66 -23.27 -10.60
C ILE A 19 -0.35 -23.98 -11.01
N SER A 20 0.80 -23.33 -10.82
CA SER A 20 2.10 -24.01 -10.86
C SER A 20 3.12 -23.15 -10.09
N ALA A 21 3.57 -23.64 -8.94
CA ALA A 21 4.56 -23.02 -8.05
C ALA A 21 4.25 -21.55 -7.63
N GLN A 22 2.98 -21.23 -7.49
CA GLN A 22 2.51 -19.89 -7.19
C GLN A 22 2.07 -19.82 -5.74
N GLN A 23 2.63 -18.87 -4.98
CA GLN A 23 2.22 -18.58 -3.60
C GLN A 23 1.25 -17.42 -3.63
N THR A 24 0.06 -17.61 -3.07
CA THR A 24 -0.93 -16.54 -2.91
C THR A 24 -0.97 -16.12 -1.45
N PHE A 25 -0.85 -14.82 -1.20
CA PHE A 25 -0.88 -14.23 0.13
C PHE A 25 -2.16 -13.42 0.29
N PHE A 26 -2.86 -13.64 1.39
CA PHE A 26 -3.94 -12.77 1.85
C PHE A 26 -3.49 -12.08 3.14
N LYS A 27 -3.66 -10.78 3.24
CA LYS A 27 -3.22 -10.00 4.41
C LYS A 27 -4.25 -9.00 4.89
N VAL A 28 -4.21 -8.79 6.20
CA VAL A 28 -4.83 -7.64 6.88
C VAL A 28 -3.71 -6.88 7.57
N SER A 29 -3.69 -5.58 7.43
CA SER A 29 -2.60 -4.75 7.94
C SER A 29 -3.13 -3.61 8.79
N TYR A 30 -2.40 -3.29 9.85
CA TYR A 30 -2.45 -1.96 10.43
C TYR A 30 -1.59 -1.04 9.58
N SER A 31 -2.13 0.13 9.24
CA SER A 31 -1.50 1.12 8.38
C SER A 31 -1.37 2.44 9.11
N ASN A 32 -0.15 2.98 9.15
CA ASN A 32 0.12 4.34 9.60
C ASN A 32 0.62 5.16 8.41
N ALA A 33 -0.10 6.22 8.08
CA ALA A 33 0.22 7.13 6.99
C ALA A 33 0.68 8.47 7.58
N ALA A 34 1.92 8.86 7.33
CA ALA A 34 2.49 10.13 7.73
C ALA A 34 2.47 11.11 6.56
N ILE A 35 1.68 12.17 6.68
CA ILE A 35 1.62 13.26 5.71
C ILE A 35 2.58 14.34 6.18
N GLU A 36 3.65 14.55 5.44
CA GLU A 36 4.65 15.57 5.72
C GLU A 36 4.45 16.78 4.81
N MET A 37 4.11 17.92 5.41
CA MET A 37 3.95 19.19 4.73
C MET A 37 5.19 20.07 5.00
N LYS A 38 5.94 20.41 3.95
CA LYS A 38 7.09 21.30 4.03
C LYS A 38 6.64 22.77 3.91
N SER A 39 6.06 23.30 4.98
CA SER A 39 5.64 24.70 5.06
C SER A 39 6.63 25.48 5.94
N GLY A 40 7.38 26.41 5.32
CA GLY A 40 8.31 27.28 6.04
C GLY A 40 9.56 26.58 6.58
N ARG A 41 10.00 26.95 7.81
CA ARG A 41 11.25 26.44 8.43
C ARG A 41 11.13 25.09 9.11
N LEU A 42 9.93 24.64 9.44
CA LEU A 42 9.70 23.35 10.14
C LEU A 42 8.67 22.52 9.35
N PRO A 43 8.94 21.25 9.12
CA PRO A 43 7.95 20.35 8.54
C PRO A 43 6.84 20.10 9.57
N VAL A 44 5.59 20.11 9.11
CA VAL A 44 4.43 19.67 9.90
C VAL A 44 4.09 18.27 9.46
N THR A 45 3.99 17.34 10.40
CA THR A 45 3.62 15.94 10.13
C THR A 45 2.26 15.64 10.74
N GLU A 46 1.33 15.19 9.93
CA GLU A 46 0.05 14.64 10.36
C GLU A 46 0.08 13.12 10.20
N ASN A 47 -0.26 12.39 11.27
CA ASN A 47 -0.33 10.93 11.26
C ASN A 47 -1.77 10.48 11.15
N MET A 48 -2.03 9.60 10.20
CA MET A 48 -3.33 8.94 10.02
C MET A 48 -3.15 7.44 10.25
N ASN A 49 -4.08 6.84 10.98
CA ASN A 49 -4.02 5.42 11.32
C ASN A 49 -5.24 4.69 10.76
N GLY A 50 -5.07 3.44 10.39
CA GLY A 50 -6.17 2.66 9.86
C GLY A 50 -5.80 1.22 9.53
N LEU A 51 -6.56 0.67 8.61
CA LEU A 51 -6.44 -0.72 8.21
C LEU A 51 -6.30 -0.84 6.70
N SER A 52 -5.63 -1.88 6.26
CA SER A 52 -5.69 -2.32 4.87
C SER A 52 -5.93 -3.83 4.77
N ILE A 53 -6.52 -4.23 3.66
CA ILE A 53 -6.66 -5.62 3.27
C ILE A 53 -6.07 -5.79 1.88
N GLY A 54 -5.43 -6.93 1.64
CA GLY A 54 -4.78 -7.16 0.36
C GLY A 54 -4.64 -8.62 0.00
N VAL A 55 -4.43 -8.81 -1.30
CA VAL A 55 -4.08 -10.10 -1.88
C VAL A 55 -2.91 -9.90 -2.83
N SER A 56 -1.94 -10.80 -2.75
CA SER A 56 -0.79 -10.78 -3.65
C SER A 56 -0.41 -12.19 -4.07
N GLN A 57 0.34 -12.27 -5.16
CA GLN A 57 0.87 -13.52 -5.71
C GLN A 57 2.37 -13.37 -5.87
N ALA A 58 3.10 -14.40 -5.43
CA ALA A 58 4.52 -14.51 -5.67
C ALA A 58 4.83 -15.65 -6.63
N ARG A 59 5.77 -15.40 -7.52
CA ARG A 59 6.25 -16.38 -8.49
C ARG A 59 7.78 -16.40 -8.50
N PRO A 60 8.40 -17.58 -8.67
CA PRO A 60 9.85 -17.64 -8.85
C PRO A 60 10.27 -16.81 -10.07
N LEU A 61 11.34 -16.04 -9.90
CA LEU A 61 11.86 -15.19 -10.97
C LEU A 61 12.72 -16.00 -11.97
N LEU A 62 13.59 -16.88 -11.46
CA LEU A 62 14.56 -17.63 -12.25
C LEU A 62 14.72 -19.04 -11.66
N GLY A 63 14.03 -20.04 -12.23
CA GLY A 63 14.26 -21.46 -11.97
C GLY A 63 14.37 -21.83 -10.49
N GLU A 64 15.54 -22.33 -10.06
CA GLU A 64 15.83 -22.80 -8.70
C GLU A 64 16.41 -21.70 -7.78
N LEU A 65 16.56 -20.46 -8.27
CA LEU A 65 17.08 -19.37 -7.46
C LEU A 65 16.04 -18.91 -6.43
N PRO A 66 16.47 -18.51 -5.21
CA PRO A 66 15.57 -18.10 -4.14
C PRO A 66 15.03 -16.67 -4.34
N PHE A 67 14.84 -16.27 -5.59
CA PHE A 67 14.28 -14.97 -5.96
C PHE A 67 12.86 -15.13 -6.48
N PHE A 68 11.96 -14.31 -5.95
CA PHE A 68 10.56 -14.24 -6.33
C PHE A 68 10.19 -12.81 -6.70
N TYR A 69 9.30 -12.65 -7.64
CA TYR A 69 8.58 -11.39 -7.81
C TYR A 69 7.18 -11.54 -7.25
N GLU A 70 6.74 -10.51 -6.54
CA GLU A 70 5.40 -10.42 -5.96
C GLU A 70 4.66 -9.24 -6.57
N TYR A 71 3.37 -9.44 -6.86
CA TYR A 71 2.46 -8.39 -7.27
C TYR A 71 1.09 -8.61 -6.63
N GLY A 72 0.36 -7.54 -6.41
CA GLY A 72 -0.92 -7.64 -5.71
C GLY A 72 -1.77 -6.41 -5.79
N VAL A 73 -2.81 -6.40 -4.96
CA VAL A 73 -3.70 -5.26 -4.75
C VAL A 73 -4.05 -5.17 -3.28
N ASP A 74 -3.87 -4.00 -2.70
CA ASP A 74 -4.29 -3.68 -1.34
C ASP A 74 -5.34 -2.55 -1.40
N VAL A 75 -6.30 -2.58 -0.50
CA VAL A 75 -7.22 -1.45 -0.25
C VAL A 75 -7.00 -0.99 1.17
N MET A 76 -6.74 0.29 1.32
CA MET A 76 -6.40 0.94 2.58
C MET A 76 -7.42 2.02 2.92
N ALA A 77 -7.80 2.10 4.20
CA ALA A 77 -8.54 3.22 4.76
C ALA A 77 -7.84 3.69 6.03
N VAL A 78 -7.44 4.95 6.07
CA VAL A 78 -6.80 5.60 7.21
C VAL A 78 -7.56 6.85 7.64
N PHE A 79 -7.51 7.13 8.93
CA PHE A 79 -8.24 8.20 9.59
C PHE A 79 -7.25 9.04 10.41
N GLY A 80 -7.34 10.34 10.29
CA GLY A 80 -6.49 11.31 10.99
C GLY A 80 -7.29 12.29 11.83
N ASP A 81 -6.61 13.30 12.32
CA ASP A 81 -7.22 14.41 13.04
C ASP A 81 -8.20 15.19 12.14
N HIS A 82 -9.06 16.04 12.77
CA HIS A 82 -10.08 16.82 12.07
C HIS A 82 -11.03 15.99 11.20
N ASN A 83 -11.33 14.73 11.62
CA ASN A 83 -12.11 13.77 10.83
C ASN A 83 -11.58 13.60 9.39
N SER A 84 -10.26 13.66 9.24
CA SER A 84 -9.58 13.37 7.97
C SER A 84 -9.73 11.89 7.63
N THR A 85 -10.06 11.60 6.38
CA THR A 85 -10.21 10.22 5.88
C THR A 85 -9.52 10.10 4.53
N LEU A 86 -8.68 9.09 4.39
CA LEU A 86 -8.04 8.76 3.12
C LEU A 86 -8.28 7.28 2.78
N VAL A 87 -8.88 7.03 1.62
CA VAL A 87 -9.07 5.67 1.08
C VAL A 87 -8.28 5.54 -0.21
N SER A 88 -7.50 4.47 -0.29
CA SER A 88 -6.57 4.26 -1.40
C SER A 88 -6.57 2.81 -1.87
N ALA A 89 -6.37 2.61 -3.16
CA ALA A 89 -5.99 1.33 -3.75
C ALA A 89 -4.49 1.36 -4.05
N ILE A 90 -3.78 0.30 -3.68
CA ILE A 90 -2.33 0.18 -3.80
C ILE A 90 -2.03 -1.06 -4.65
N VAL A 91 -1.20 -0.90 -5.66
CA VAL A 91 -0.71 -2.00 -6.51
C VAL A 91 0.78 -2.17 -6.25
N PRO A 92 1.18 -3.06 -5.32
CA PRO A 92 2.58 -3.36 -5.05
C PRO A 92 3.17 -4.27 -6.13
N VAL A 93 4.43 -4.03 -6.47
CA VAL A 93 5.29 -4.93 -7.25
C VAL A 93 6.66 -4.96 -6.58
N SER A 94 7.10 -6.12 -6.15
CA SER A 94 8.37 -6.28 -5.43
C SER A 94 9.17 -7.50 -5.87
N LEU A 95 10.46 -7.42 -5.63
CA LEU A 95 11.39 -8.53 -5.67
C LEU A 95 11.63 -9.00 -4.24
N MET A 96 11.50 -10.29 -4.02
CA MET A 96 11.73 -10.94 -2.72
C MET A 96 12.89 -11.92 -2.84
N TYR A 97 13.60 -12.08 -1.74
CA TYR A 97 14.62 -13.11 -1.59
C TYR A 97 14.22 -14.05 -0.44
N GLN A 98 14.20 -15.36 -0.69
CA GLN A 98 13.84 -16.35 0.32
C GLN A 98 15.06 -16.81 1.10
N LEU A 99 14.99 -16.66 2.42
CA LEU A 99 15.96 -17.18 3.40
C LEU A 99 15.27 -18.24 4.25
N ASP A 100 15.69 -19.50 4.11
CA ASP A 100 15.15 -20.60 4.90
C ASP A 100 15.93 -20.76 6.21
N LEU A 101 15.24 -20.57 7.33
CA LEU A 101 15.75 -20.71 8.69
C LEU A 101 15.10 -21.93 9.40
N GLY A 102 14.98 -23.03 8.70
CA GLY A 102 14.35 -24.23 9.21
C GLY A 102 12.83 -24.16 9.15
N GLN A 103 12.17 -23.86 10.28
CA GLN A 103 10.70 -23.77 10.34
C GLN A 103 10.16 -22.40 9.90
N ILE A 104 11.01 -21.40 9.83
CA ILE A 104 10.64 -20.03 9.46
C ILE A 104 11.34 -19.67 8.16
N GLN A 105 10.62 -19.07 7.24
CA GLN A 105 11.17 -18.44 6.06
C GLN A 105 11.12 -16.94 6.22
N LEU A 106 12.25 -16.26 5.97
CA LEU A 106 12.31 -14.80 5.89
C LEU A 106 12.37 -14.40 4.43
N LEU A 107 11.48 -13.47 4.07
CA LEU A 107 11.34 -12.94 2.72
C LEU A 107 11.57 -11.42 2.77
N PRO A 108 12.83 -10.93 2.86
CA PRO A 108 13.10 -9.51 2.63
C PRO A 108 12.70 -9.15 1.19
N PHE A 109 12.12 -7.97 1.04
CA PHE A 109 11.66 -7.49 -0.25
C PHE A 109 11.93 -6.01 -0.46
N ALA A 110 12.08 -5.65 -1.73
CA ALA A 110 12.15 -4.28 -2.20
C ALA A 110 11.37 -4.15 -3.51
N GLY A 111 10.78 -2.99 -3.72
CA GLY A 111 10.00 -2.76 -4.93
C GLY A 111 9.39 -1.37 -5.03
N LEU A 112 8.36 -1.29 -5.83
CA LEU A 112 7.58 -0.08 -6.06
C LEU A 112 6.10 -0.39 -5.83
N ASN A 113 5.33 0.62 -5.47
CA ASN A 113 3.89 0.54 -5.51
C ASN A 113 3.29 1.78 -6.18
N LEU A 114 2.22 1.56 -6.90
CA LEU A 114 1.37 2.61 -7.44
C LEU A 114 0.15 2.72 -6.52
N THR A 115 -0.01 3.89 -5.92
CA THR A 115 -1.15 4.20 -5.05
C THR A 115 -2.12 5.10 -5.79
N ALA A 116 -3.40 4.69 -5.83
CA ALA A 116 -4.50 5.48 -6.35
C ALA A 116 -5.42 5.89 -5.20
N HIS A 117 -5.49 7.18 -4.91
CA HIS A 117 -6.35 7.73 -3.88
C HIS A 117 -7.78 7.86 -4.40
N ILE A 118 -8.69 7.11 -3.78
CA ILE A 118 -10.11 7.04 -4.17
C ILE A 118 -10.90 8.15 -3.50
N LEU A 119 -10.67 8.34 -2.20
CA LEU A 119 -11.31 9.32 -1.34
C LEU A 119 -10.25 10.00 -0.49
N GLY A 120 -10.28 11.33 -0.42
CA GLY A 120 -9.49 12.13 0.51
C GLY A 120 -10.36 13.29 0.97
N GLN A 121 -10.70 13.30 2.25
CA GLN A 121 -11.59 14.29 2.83
C GLN A 121 -11.08 14.72 4.20
N SER A 122 -11.30 15.99 4.53
CA SER A 122 -11.18 16.51 5.89
C SER A 122 -12.43 17.30 6.25
N LYS A 123 -12.80 17.29 7.52
CA LYS A 123 -13.97 18.03 8.00
C LYS A 123 -13.53 19.01 9.08
N TYR A 124 -13.66 20.29 8.80
CA TYR A 124 -13.37 21.37 9.73
C TYR A 124 -14.60 22.26 9.93
N GLU A 125 -15.00 22.50 11.17
CA GLU A 125 -16.17 23.34 11.55
C GLU A 125 -17.46 23.03 10.78
N GLY A 126 -17.70 21.76 10.47
CA GLY A 126 -18.90 21.32 9.74
C GLY A 126 -18.81 21.40 8.22
N VAL A 127 -17.73 21.99 7.67
CA VAL A 127 -17.46 22.04 6.24
C VAL A 127 -16.59 20.83 5.84
N THR A 128 -17.01 20.08 4.83
CA THR A 128 -16.23 18.96 4.28
C THR A 128 -15.43 19.44 3.08
N GLY A 129 -14.10 19.37 3.17
CA GLY A 129 -13.17 19.63 2.07
C GLY A 129 -12.80 18.32 1.37
N ASP A 130 -12.86 18.27 0.04
CA ASP A 130 -12.37 17.17 -0.79
C ASP A 130 -10.95 17.53 -1.27
N TRP A 131 -9.95 16.74 -0.88
CA TRP A 131 -8.54 17.00 -1.21
C TRP A 131 -8.23 17.00 -2.71
N PHE A 132 -9.06 16.31 -3.48
CA PHE A 132 -8.85 16.11 -4.92
C PHE A 132 -9.69 17.05 -5.80
N LYS A 133 -10.36 18.03 -5.19
CA LYS A 133 -11.04 19.11 -5.90
C LYS A 133 -10.29 20.41 -5.69
N SER A 134 -10.14 21.17 -6.77
CA SER A 134 -9.63 22.52 -6.69
C SER A 134 -10.80 23.45 -6.41
N ASP A 135 -10.83 24.03 -5.21
CA ASP A 135 -11.74 25.12 -4.86
C ASP A 135 -10.93 26.42 -4.68
N ASN A 136 -11.37 27.50 -5.32
CA ASN A 136 -10.83 28.86 -5.14
C ASN A 136 -9.33 29.05 -5.48
N GLY A 137 -8.77 28.29 -6.40
CA GLY A 137 -7.39 28.48 -6.89
C GLY A 137 -6.31 27.72 -6.14
N ASP A 138 -6.68 26.92 -5.13
CA ASP A 138 -5.76 25.98 -4.49
C ASP A 138 -5.53 24.75 -5.38
N SER A 139 -4.29 24.28 -5.41
CA SER A 139 -3.93 23.09 -6.19
C SER A 139 -4.55 21.84 -5.56
N ALA A 140 -5.35 21.11 -6.33
CA ALA A 140 -5.86 19.81 -5.90
C ALA A 140 -4.71 18.82 -5.64
N ALA A 141 -4.89 17.95 -4.66
CA ALA A 141 -3.94 16.87 -4.41
C ALA A 141 -3.92 15.85 -5.57
N ASN A 142 -2.77 15.21 -5.77
CA ASN A 142 -2.60 14.18 -6.78
C ASN A 142 -3.31 12.91 -6.36
N ARG A 143 -4.12 12.34 -7.26
CA ARG A 143 -4.77 11.06 -7.02
C ARG A 143 -3.84 9.86 -7.16
N PHE A 144 -2.71 10.02 -7.83
CA PHE A 144 -1.77 8.94 -8.09
C PHE A 144 -0.41 9.27 -7.47
N GLN A 145 0.12 8.31 -6.74
CA GLN A 145 1.46 8.38 -6.18
C GLN A 145 2.26 7.13 -6.52
N LEU A 146 3.53 7.33 -6.83
CA LEU A 146 4.52 6.27 -6.91
C LEU A 146 5.31 6.28 -5.59
N CYS A 147 5.37 5.14 -4.93
CA CYS A 147 6.15 4.93 -3.72
C CYS A 147 7.16 3.81 -3.94
N ALA A 148 8.34 3.92 -3.36
CA ALA A 148 9.17 2.74 -3.15
C ALA A 148 8.56 1.90 -2.04
N GLN A 149 8.93 0.63 -1.96
CA GLN A 149 8.59 -0.22 -0.82
C GLN A 149 9.78 -1.07 -0.41
N LEU A 150 9.95 -1.21 0.90
CA LEU A 150 10.98 -2.01 1.53
C LEU A 150 10.34 -2.75 2.69
N GLY A 151 10.68 -4.00 2.89
CA GLY A 151 10.11 -4.74 4.01
C GLY A 151 10.69 -6.13 4.18
N VAL A 152 10.12 -6.82 5.14
CA VAL A 152 10.41 -8.21 5.44
C VAL A 152 9.12 -8.93 5.81
N LYS A 153 8.97 -10.14 5.29
CA LYS A 153 7.88 -11.06 5.61
C LYS A 153 8.48 -12.29 6.28
N ALA A 154 8.00 -12.63 7.47
CA ALA A 154 8.36 -13.84 8.20
C ALA A 154 7.21 -14.85 8.05
N VAL A 155 7.47 -15.98 7.42
CA VAL A 155 6.48 -17.04 7.15
C VAL A 155 6.75 -18.23 8.06
N TYR A 156 5.72 -18.70 8.76
CA TYR A 156 5.71 -19.93 9.53
C TYR A 156 4.51 -20.80 9.10
N ASN A 157 4.78 -21.94 8.52
CA ASN A 157 3.78 -22.80 7.88
C ASN A 157 2.98 -22.02 6.80
N ARG A 158 1.73 -21.67 7.12
CA ARG A 158 0.82 -20.90 6.24
C ARG A 158 0.57 -19.48 6.71
N TYR A 159 1.09 -19.11 7.87
CA TYR A 159 0.88 -17.77 8.44
C TYR A 159 2.11 -16.91 8.21
N PHE A 160 1.92 -15.62 8.09
CA PHE A 160 3.04 -14.70 8.02
C PHE A 160 2.76 -13.40 8.77
N LEU A 161 3.86 -12.79 9.20
CA LEU A 161 3.91 -11.41 9.64
C LEU A 161 4.77 -10.63 8.64
N GLU A 162 4.30 -9.45 8.26
CA GLU A 162 5.01 -8.56 7.35
C GLU A 162 5.16 -7.18 7.97
N PHE A 163 6.35 -6.62 7.85
CA PHE A 163 6.62 -5.21 8.09
C PHE A 163 7.03 -4.57 6.77
N ALA A 164 6.37 -3.49 6.38
CA ALA A 164 6.64 -2.77 5.15
C ALA A 164 6.67 -1.26 5.39
N TYR A 165 7.66 -0.59 4.80
CA TYR A 165 7.78 0.86 4.73
C TYR A 165 7.69 1.32 3.27
N HIS A 166 6.84 2.31 3.03
CA HIS A 166 6.56 2.84 1.70
C HIS A 166 6.89 4.33 1.66
N PRO A 167 8.15 4.71 1.41
CA PRO A 167 8.51 6.11 1.20
C PRO A 167 7.95 6.61 -0.12
N SER A 168 7.31 7.77 -0.08
CA SER A 168 6.78 8.42 -1.27
C SER A 168 7.90 8.90 -2.17
N GLN A 169 7.80 8.62 -3.47
CA GLN A 169 8.70 9.14 -4.50
C GLN A 169 8.10 10.33 -5.24
N THR A 170 6.78 10.46 -5.19
CA THR A 170 6.04 11.59 -5.79
C THR A 170 5.21 12.30 -4.72
N ASN A 171 5.05 13.60 -4.88
CA ASN A 171 4.29 14.40 -3.93
C ASN A 171 2.79 14.17 -4.05
N LEU A 172 2.08 14.15 -2.90
CA LEU A 172 0.63 14.14 -2.82
C LEU A 172 0.07 15.49 -3.28
N ALA A 173 0.67 16.59 -2.85
CA ALA A 173 0.39 17.95 -3.27
C ALA A 173 1.71 18.74 -3.33
N ASP A 174 1.66 20.02 -3.67
CA ASP A 174 2.86 20.85 -3.65
C ASP A 174 3.53 20.78 -2.27
N ARG A 175 4.80 20.36 -2.23
CA ARG A 175 5.63 20.18 -1.01
C ARG A 175 5.03 19.24 0.05
N THR A 176 4.11 18.33 -0.33
CA THR A 176 3.47 17.39 0.58
C THR A 176 3.79 15.97 0.15
N SER A 177 4.42 15.20 1.03
CA SER A 177 4.70 13.77 0.82
C SER A 177 3.88 12.90 1.76
N LEU A 178 3.54 11.68 1.32
CA LEU A 178 2.83 10.68 2.11
C LEU A 178 3.71 9.44 2.26
N ASN A 179 4.20 9.19 3.46
CA ASN A 179 4.92 7.97 3.79
C ASN A 179 3.99 7.00 4.51
N LEU A 180 4.15 5.69 4.25
CA LEU A 180 3.27 4.68 4.81
C LEU A 180 4.09 3.59 5.50
N ILE A 181 3.65 3.19 6.69
CA ILE A 181 4.16 2.02 7.41
C ILE A 181 3.02 1.03 7.58
N ASN A 182 3.26 -0.22 7.21
CA ASN A 182 2.30 -1.31 7.37
C ASN A 182 2.89 -2.41 8.24
N VAL A 183 2.08 -2.90 9.17
CA VAL A 183 2.32 -4.15 9.90
C VAL A 183 1.18 -5.09 9.55
N SER A 184 1.51 -6.18 8.88
CA SER A 184 0.51 -7.09 8.32
C SER A 184 0.58 -8.46 8.97
N PHE A 185 -0.58 -9.07 9.13
CA PHE A 185 -0.72 -10.48 9.41
C PHE A 185 -1.54 -11.12 8.29
N GLY A 186 -1.15 -12.34 7.90
CA GLY A 186 -1.86 -13.01 6.85
C GLY A 186 -1.59 -14.50 6.76
N PHE A 187 -2.12 -15.10 5.71
CA PHE A 187 -1.91 -16.49 5.41
C PHE A 187 -1.61 -16.70 3.91
N MET A 188 -0.88 -17.77 3.65
CA MET A 188 -0.43 -18.19 2.33
C MET A 188 -1.15 -19.51 1.95
N PHE A 189 -1.58 -19.63 0.71
CA PHE A 189 -2.20 -20.83 0.14
C PHE A 189 -1.85 -21.02 -1.34
#